data_bc964f9a0af9376d0d2ea37ebb91cae1
#
_entry.id   bc964f9a0af9376d0d2ea37ebb91cae1
#
_cell.length_a   1.000
_cell.length_b   1.000
_cell.length_c   1.000
_cell.angle_alpha   90.00
_cell.angle_beta   90.00
_cell.angle_gamma   90.00
#
_symmetry.space_group_name_H-M   'P 1'
#
loop_
_entity.id
_entity.type
_entity.pdbx_description
1 polymer ?
#
loop_
_entity_poly.entity_id
_entity_poly.type
_entity_poly.pdbx_seq_one_letter_code
_entity_poly.pdbx_strand_id
1 'polypeptide(L)'
;MILYSYFRSSAAYRVRIALNIKDINYSIKPIHLLRSGGEQHHPEFHKINPQNLVPVLTHNNQNISQSLAIMEYLETYQPTPSLFPENTNNKTASQEFSLMICCDIHPLNNLRVLNYLKHGKASEIDVTQWVQHWINEGFSALETKISSTKSNDEGRYCFGDTATIADCCLIPQIYNALRYDVDMSKYPTLNKVYQHCLAQPDFHQAAPEQQTDYPD
;
A
#
# COMPACT_ATOMS: atom_id res chain seq x y z
N MET A 1 -16.09 10.10 6.59
CA MET A 1 -15.06 9.17 7.11
C MET A 1 -13.81 9.93 7.50
N ILE A 2 -13.02 9.45 8.48
CA ILE A 2 -11.73 10.03 8.86
C ILE A 2 -10.65 8.97 8.67
N LEU A 3 -9.62 9.30 7.88
CA LEU A 3 -8.47 8.44 7.67
C LEU A 3 -7.26 8.98 8.46
N TYR A 4 -6.82 8.25 9.49
CA TYR A 4 -5.54 8.49 10.12
C TYR A 4 -4.44 7.96 9.22
N SER A 5 -3.57 8.83 8.77
CA SER A 5 -2.62 8.58 7.69
C SER A 5 -1.28 9.23 7.95
N TYR A 6 -0.27 8.76 7.25
CA TYR A 6 1.00 9.42 7.07
C TYR A 6 1.32 9.43 5.58
N PHE A 7 1.73 10.57 5.03
CA PHE A 7 1.90 10.73 3.59
C PHE A 7 2.69 9.59 2.94
N ARG A 8 3.80 9.17 3.56
CA ARG A 8 4.74 8.18 3.05
C ARG A 8 4.39 6.72 3.43
N SER A 9 3.36 6.49 4.23
CA SER A 9 2.96 5.13 4.61
C SER A 9 2.36 4.39 3.42
N SER A 10 3.03 3.33 2.95
CA SER A 10 2.51 2.48 1.86
C SER A 10 1.15 1.90 2.20
N ALA A 11 0.93 1.48 3.45
CA ALA A 11 -0.35 0.94 3.89
C ALA A 11 -1.47 2.00 3.88
N ALA A 12 -1.17 3.26 4.26
CA ALA A 12 -2.14 4.36 4.17
C ALA A 12 -2.38 4.76 2.70
N TYR A 13 -1.36 4.74 1.86
CA TYR A 13 -1.48 5.04 0.44
C TYR A 13 -2.43 4.06 -0.26
N ARG A 14 -2.40 2.75 0.07
CA ARG A 14 -3.38 1.75 -0.42
C ARG A 14 -4.82 2.19 -0.17
N VAL A 15 -5.11 2.65 1.05
CA VAL A 15 -6.46 3.07 1.46
C VAL A 15 -6.86 4.37 0.77
N ARG A 16 -5.95 5.32 0.61
CA ARG A 16 -6.22 6.56 -0.15
C ARG A 16 -6.62 6.25 -1.59
N ILE A 17 -5.88 5.36 -2.28
CA ILE A 17 -6.23 4.91 -3.63
C ILE A 17 -7.64 4.30 -3.65
N ALA A 18 -7.93 3.38 -2.74
CA ALA A 18 -9.22 2.70 -2.68
C ALA A 18 -10.39 3.68 -2.43
N LEU A 19 -10.20 4.66 -1.54
CA LEU A 19 -11.20 5.70 -1.27
C LEU A 19 -11.46 6.57 -2.51
N ASN A 20 -10.40 6.95 -3.23
CA ASN A 20 -10.51 7.75 -4.45
C ASN A 20 -11.21 6.97 -5.57
N ILE A 21 -10.80 5.71 -5.85
CA ILE A 21 -11.47 4.85 -6.85
C ILE A 21 -12.97 4.73 -6.57
N LYS A 22 -13.34 4.62 -5.29
CA LYS A 22 -14.73 4.51 -4.88
C LYS A 22 -15.48 5.86 -4.79
N ASP A 23 -14.82 6.96 -5.10
CA ASP A 23 -15.38 8.32 -4.97
C ASP A 23 -15.99 8.57 -3.58
N ILE A 24 -15.33 8.07 -2.53
CA ILE A 24 -15.77 8.23 -1.15
C ILE A 24 -15.09 9.45 -0.54
N ASN A 25 -15.90 10.42 -0.09
CA ASN A 25 -15.39 11.60 0.62
C ASN A 25 -14.84 11.24 2.00
N TYR A 26 -13.63 11.67 2.29
CA TYR A 26 -12.96 11.48 3.57
C TYR A 26 -12.08 12.68 3.95
N SER A 27 -11.81 12.82 5.24
CA SER A 27 -10.82 13.76 5.75
C SER A 27 -9.59 13.01 6.24
N ILE A 28 -8.40 13.57 6.01
CA ILE A 28 -7.15 13.03 6.53
C ILE A 28 -6.85 13.66 7.90
N LYS A 29 -6.50 12.82 8.85
CA LYS A 29 -5.87 13.21 10.10
C LYS A 29 -4.43 12.71 10.10
N PRO A 30 -3.44 13.59 9.87
CA PRO A 30 -2.05 13.18 9.82
C PRO A 30 -1.55 12.63 11.16
N ILE A 31 -0.75 11.56 11.10
CA ILE A 31 -0.02 10.97 12.22
C ILE A 31 1.44 10.83 11.78
N HIS A 32 2.28 11.75 12.20
CA HIS A 32 3.67 11.80 11.74
C HIS A 32 4.52 10.72 12.42
N LEU A 33 5.00 9.74 11.62
CA LEU A 33 5.69 8.56 12.16
C LEU A 33 7.10 8.80 12.68
N LEU A 34 7.70 9.96 12.39
CA LEU A 34 9.09 10.27 12.77
C LEU A 34 9.21 11.46 13.73
N ARG A 35 8.26 12.40 13.69
CA ARG A 35 8.30 13.61 14.54
C ARG A 35 8.11 13.22 16.00
N SER A 36 8.90 13.80 16.89
CA SER A 36 8.80 13.59 18.36
C SER A 36 8.82 12.12 18.79
N GLY A 37 9.64 11.30 18.13
CA GLY A 37 9.71 9.85 18.38
C GLY A 37 8.58 9.04 17.77
N GLY A 38 7.69 9.68 17.02
CA GLY A 38 6.56 9.09 16.32
C GLY A 38 5.23 9.32 17.02
N GLU A 39 4.37 10.15 16.41
CA GLU A 39 3.05 10.50 16.97
C GLU A 39 2.13 9.27 17.13
N GLN A 40 2.39 8.18 16.38
CA GLN A 40 1.67 6.91 16.53
C GLN A 40 1.85 6.27 17.92
N HIS A 41 2.87 6.67 18.68
CA HIS A 41 3.12 6.18 20.04
C HIS A 41 2.46 7.02 21.14
N HIS A 42 1.83 8.13 20.77
CA HIS A 42 1.12 8.97 21.75
C HIS A 42 -0.12 8.24 22.31
N PRO A 43 -0.43 8.44 23.61
CA PRO A 43 -1.57 7.76 24.27
C PRO A 43 -2.91 7.94 23.56
N GLU A 44 -3.14 9.12 22.94
CA GLU A 44 -4.36 9.42 22.20
C GLU A 44 -4.51 8.53 20.97
N PHE A 45 -3.43 8.31 20.21
CA PHE A 45 -3.48 7.43 19.05
C PHE A 45 -3.49 5.95 19.46
N HIS A 46 -2.81 5.59 20.55
CA HIS A 46 -2.84 4.23 21.09
C HIS A 46 -4.26 3.77 21.45
N LYS A 47 -5.13 4.68 21.93
CA LYS A 47 -6.56 4.40 22.17
C LYS A 47 -7.33 4.10 20.88
N ILE A 48 -6.91 4.68 19.75
CA ILE A 48 -7.52 4.48 18.43
C ILE A 48 -7.03 3.17 17.81
N ASN A 49 -5.73 2.91 17.89
CA ASN A 49 -5.11 1.67 17.41
C ASN A 49 -4.00 1.21 18.38
N PRO A 50 -4.24 0.17 19.18
CA PRO A 50 -3.23 -0.39 20.09
C PRO A 50 -1.97 -0.93 19.40
N GLN A 51 -2.01 -1.19 18.08
CA GLN A 51 -0.83 -1.58 17.30
C GLN A 51 0.12 -0.40 17.02
N ASN A 52 -0.31 0.86 17.24
CA ASN A 52 0.44 2.06 16.92
C ASN A 52 0.86 2.15 15.45
N LEU A 53 -0.03 1.76 14.56
CA LEU A 53 0.20 1.75 13.11
C LEU A 53 -0.89 2.53 12.36
N VAL A 54 -0.52 3.18 11.28
CA VAL A 54 -1.43 3.72 10.28
C VAL A 54 -1.49 2.78 9.07
N PRO A 55 -2.62 2.75 8.31
CA PRO A 55 -3.82 3.54 8.46
C PRO A 55 -4.78 3.05 9.54
N VAL A 56 -5.64 3.96 9.99
CA VAL A 56 -6.90 3.64 10.65
C VAL A 56 -8.01 4.43 9.97
N LEU A 57 -9.09 3.77 9.62
CA LEU A 57 -10.31 4.42 9.14
C LEU A 57 -11.33 4.49 10.29
N THR A 58 -11.77 5.70 10.64
CA THR A 58 -12.89 5.90 11.57
C THR A 58 -14.14 6.20 10.78
N HIS A 59 -15.16 5.38 10.96
CA HIS A 59 -16.48 5.56 10.40
C HIS A 59 -17.55 5.00 11.35
N ASN A 60 -18.67 5.73 11.53
CA ASN A 60 -19.79 5.32 12.41
C ASN A 60 -19.34 4.86 13.82
N ASN A 61 -18.43 5.63 14.44
CA ASN A 61 -17.84 5.33 15.76
C ASN A 61 -17.02 4.02 15.84
N GLN A 62 -16.65 3.46 14.69
CA GLN A 62 -15.76 2.31 14.62
C GLN A 62 -14.39 2.73 14.10
N ASN A 63 -13.33 2.18 14.69
CA ASN A 63 -11.97 2.31 14.22
C ASN A 63 -11.56 1.00 13.55
N ILE A 64 -11.28 1.04 12.25
CA ILE A 64 -10.87 -0.11 11.44
C ILE A 64 -9.40 0.07 11.10
N SER A 65 -8.57 -0.85 11.53
CA SER A 65 -7.15 -0.92 11.18
C SER A 65 -6.89 -2.00 10.13
N GLN A 66 -5.65 -2.07 9.60
CA GLN A 66 -5.22 -2.95 8.51
C GLN A 66 -5.80 -2.55 7.14
N SER A 67 -4.91 -2.19 6.21
CA SER A 67 -5.32 -1.66 4.90
C SER A 67 -6.23 -2.59 4.11
N LEU A 68 -6.00 -3.92 4.18
CA LEU A 68 -6.85 -4.90 3.50
C LEU A 68 -8.25 -4.97 4.12
N ALA A 69 -8.33 -4.98 5.45
CA ALA A 69 -9.62 -4.97 6.15
C ALA A 69 -10.41 -3.68 5.90
N ILE A 70 -9.72 -2.54 5.81
CA ILE A 70 -10.35 -1.27 5.45
C ILE A 70 -10.91 -1.35 4.02
N MET A 71 -10.15 -1.86 3.05
CA MET A 71 -10.62 -1.98 1.66
C MET A 71 -11.81 -2.95 1.54
N GLU A 72 -11.83 -4.06 2.29
CA GLU A 72 -12.96 -4.97 2.36
C GLU A 72 -14.21 -4.29 2.98
N TYR A 73 -14.01 -3.48 4.02
CA TYR A 73 -15.08 -2.67 4.59
C TYR A 73 -15.64 -1.68 3.57
N LEU A 74 -14.77 -0.98 2.82
CA LEU A 74 -15.19 -0.04 1.78
C LEU A 74 -15.96 -0.74 0.65
N GLU A 75 -15.59 -1.97 0.31
CA GLU A 75 -16.30 -2.78 -0.67
C GLU A 75 -17.74 -3.10 -0.23
N THR A 76 -17.90 -3.43 1.05
CA THR A 76 -19.23 -3.67 1.63
C THR A 76 -20.04 -2.38 1.74
N TYR A 77 -19.39 -1.27 2.11
CA TYR A 77 -20.04 0.03 2.29
C TYR A 77 -20.51 0.64 0.96
N GLN A 78 -19.68 0.56 -0.07
CA GLN A 78 -19.96 1.07 -1.42
C GLN A 78 -19.47 0.03 -2.45
N PRO A 79 -20.32 -0.92 -2.85
CA PRO A 79 -19.91 -2.02 -3.74
C PRO A 79 -19.44 -1.58 -5.13
N THR A 80 -19.89 -0.43 -5.61
CA THR A 80 -19.58 0.08 -6.97
C THR A 80 -18.84 1.42 -6.91
N PRO A 81 -17.72 1.57 -7.64
CA PRO A 81 -17.02 0.54 -8.42
C PRO A 81 -16.38 -0.52 -7.51
N SER A 82 -16.36 -1.80 -7.95
CA SER A 82 -15.75 -2.89 -7.18
C SER A 82 -14.23 -2.85 -7.28
N LEU A 83 -13.57 -3.11 -6.14
CA LEU A 83 -12.11 -3.35 -6.07
C LEU A 83 -11.75 -4.82 -6.35
N PHE A 84 -12.74 -5.67 -6.57
CA PHE A 84 -12.51 -7.08 -6.85
C PHE A 84 -13.07 -7.45 -8.23
N PRO A 85 -12.32 -8.20 -9.04
CA PRO A 85 -12.83 -8.74 -10.29
C PRO A 85 -14.07 -9.62 -10.07
N GLU A 86 -15.02 -9.57 -11.00
CA GLU A 86 -16.22 -10.42 -10.94
C GLU A 86 -15.88 -11.90 -11.15
N ASN A 87 -14.91 -12.19 -12.02
CA ASN A 87 -14.43 -13.54 -12.25
C ASN A 87 -13.72 -14.09 -11.02
N THR A 88 -14.16 -15.24 -10.51
CA THR A 88 -13.64 -15.85 -9.28
C THR A 88 -12.14 -16.13 -9.34
N ASN A 89 -11.60 -16.57 -10.47
CA ASN A 89 -10.18 -16.86 -10.62
C ASN A 89 -9.35 -15.57 -10.52
N ASN A 90 -9.78 -14.51 -11.22
CA ASN A 90 -9.11 -13.20 -11.15
C ASN A 90 -9.27 -12.57 -9.77
N LYS A 91 -10.42 -12.73 -9.11
CA LYS A 91 -10.63 -12.29 -7.74
C LYS A 91 -9.63 -12.97 -6.78
N THR A 92 -9.52 -14.28 -6.86
CA THR A 92 -8.56 -15.05 -6.04
C THR A 92 -7.13 -14.65 -6.33
N ALA A 93 -6.76 -14.51 -7.62
CA ALA A 93 -5.42 -14.08 -8.02
C ALA A 93 -5.09 -12.67 -7.54
N SER A 94 -6.04 -11.72 -7.60
CA SER A 94 -5.83 -10.36 -7.09
C SER A 94 -5.66 -10.31 -5.57
N GLN A 95 -6.39 -11.14 -4.83
CA GLN A 95 -6.24 -11.27 -3.38
C GLN A 95 -4.89 -11.91 -3.02
N GLU A 96 -4.51 -13.01 -3.68
CA GLU A 96 -3.22 -13.66 -3.48
C GLU A 96 -2.06 -12.70 -3.73
N PHE A 97 -2.09 -11.98 -4.85
CA PHE A 97 -1.09 -10.95 -5.20
C PHE A 97 -0.99 -9.86 -4.13
N SER A 98 -2.14 -9.39 -3.63
CA SER A 98 -2.21 -8.38 -2.57
C SER A 98 -1.63 -8.89 -1.25
N LEU A 99 -1.90 -10.15 -0.91
CA LEU A 99 -1.37 -10.79 0.30
C LEU A 99 0.15 -10.97 0.22
N MET A 100 0.72 -11.37 -0.92
CA MET A 100 2.17 -11.42 -1.12
C MET A 100 2.83 -10.06 -0.79
N ILE A 101 2.21 -8.96 -1.25
CA ILE A 101 2.72 -7.62 -0.92
C ILE A 101 2.54 -7.28 0.56
N CYS A 102 1.36 -7.53 1.10
CA CYS A 102 0.99 -7.08 2.44
C CYS A 102 1.55 -7.94 3.57
N CYS A 103 1.79 -9.24 3.32
CA CYS A 103 2.23 -10.19 4.33
C CYS A 103 3.71 -10.59 4.19
N ASP A 104 4.25 -10.61 2.96
CA ASP A 104 5.57 -11.16 2.71
C ASP A 104 6.62 -10.10 2.34
N ILE A 105 6.22 -8.96 1.73
CA ILE A 105 7.14 -7.89 1.34
C ILE A 105 7.09 -6.72 2.32
N HIS A 106 5.92 -6.06 2.44
CA HIS A 106 5.77 -4.82 3.21
C HIS A 106 6.18 -4.95 4.69
N PRO A 107 5.87 -6.03 5.42
CA PRO A 107 6.25 -6.14 6.83
C PRO A 107 7.76 -6.10 7.06
N LEU A 108 8.55 -6.63 6.12
CA LEU A 108 10.01 -6.68 6.20
C LEU A 108 10.68 -5.33 5.96
N ASN A 109 10.00 -4.40 5.30
CA ASN A 109 10.44 -3.01 5.12
C ASN A 109 9.59 -1.98 5.89
N ASN A 110 8.83 -2.44 6.89
CA ASN A 110 8.10 -1.56 7.78
C ASN A 110 9.06 -0.81 8.74
N LEU A 111 8.77 0.47 9.02
CA LEU A 111 9.59 1.34 9.85
C LEU A 111 10.01 0.71 11.19
N ARG A 112 9.11 -0.01 11.88
CA ARG A 112 9.41 -0.67 13.16
C ARG A 112 10.48 -1.76 13.03
N VAL A 113 10.47 -2.51 11.91
CA VAL A 113 11.48 -3.55 11.62
C VAL A 113 12.81 -2.87 11.30
N LEU A 114 12.78 -1.85 10.41
CA LEU A 114 13.98 -1.11 10.04
C LEU A 114 14.62 -0.39 11.24
N ASN A 115 13.83 0.17 12.14
CA ASN A 115 14.33 0.77 13.39
C ASN A 115 14.96 -0.30 14.30
N TYR A 116 14.36 -1.48 14.41
CA TYR A 116 14.94 -2.59 15.18
C TYR A 116 16.30 -3.04 14.61
N LEU A 117 16.42 -3.13 13.28
CA LEU A 117 17.67 -3.46 12.60
C LEU A 117 18.74 -2.39 12.85
N LYS A 118 18.38 -1.10 12.77
CA LYS A 118 19.32 0.02 12.94
C LYS A 118 19.83 0.19 14.36
N HIS A 119 18.97 -0.03 15.36
CA HIS A 119 19.23 0.33 16.76
C HIS A 119 19.28 -0.88 17.70
N GLY A 120 18.98 -2.08 17.18
CA GLY A 120 18.99 -3.33 17.94
C GLY A 120 20.32 -4.08 17.85
N LYS A 121 20.33 -5.33 18.33
CA LYS A 121 21.48 -6.23 18.25
C LYS A 121 21.89 -6.63 16.83
N ALA A 122 21.09 -6.26 15.83
CA ALA A 122 21.33 -6.51 14.40
C ALA A 122 21.86 -5.27 13.66
N SER A 123 22.51 -4.34 14.37
CA SER A 123 23.00 -3.07 13.81
C SER A 123 24.08 -3.20 12.71
N GLU A 124 24.66 -4.40 12.54
CA GLU A 124 25.61 -4.70 11.45
C GLU A 124 24.91 -4.91 10.09
N ILE A 125 23.58 -5.08 10.08
CA ILE A 125 22.81 -5.28 8.86
C ILE A 125 22.66 -3.93 8.13
N ASP A 126 23.07 -3.87 6.88
CA ASP A 126 22.76 -2.76 5.99
C ASP A 126 21.25 -2.76 5.67
N VAL A 127 20.56 -1.76 6.21
CA VAL A 127 19.12 -1.63 6.06
C VAL A 127 18.70 -1.43 4.61
N THR A 128 19.51 -0.74 3.80
CA THR A 128 19.22 -0.56 2.38
C THR A 128 19.30 -1.89 1.64
N GLN A 129 20.37 -2.66 1.86
CA GLN A 129 20.50 -4.01 1.28
C GLN A 129 19.40 -4.96 1.75
N TRP A 130 19.02 -4.89 3.04
CA TRP A 130 17.89 -5.66 3.57
C TRP A 130 16.59 -5.36 2.82
N VAL A 131 16.25 -4.08 2.66
CA VAL A 131 15.02 -3.68 1.96
C VAL A 131 15.06 -4.07 0.49
N GLN A 132 16.19 -3.83 -0.19
CA GLN A 132 16.36 -4.22 -1.59
C GLN A 132 16.24 -5.73 -1.79
N HIS A 133 16.84 -6.53 -0.90
CA HIS A 133 16.77 -7.99 -0.98
C HIS A 133 15.32 -8.48 -0.95
N TRP A 134 14.56 -8.11 0.08
CA TRP A 134 13.20 -8.60 0.25
C TRP A 134 12.21 -8.07 -0.78
N ILE A 135 12.42 -6.85 -1.27
CA ILE A 135 11.63 -6.33 -2.40
C ILE A 135 11.95 -7.09 -3.68
N ASN A 136 13.23 -7.33 -4.00
CA ASN A 136 13.61 -8.06 -5.21
C ASN A 136 13.07 -9.50 -5.19
N GLU A 137 13.16 -10.22 -4.07
CA GLU A 137 12.58 -11.56 -3.91
C GLU A 137 11.07 -11.55 -4.21
N GLY A 138 10.35 -10.64 -3.55
CA GLY A 138 8.90 -10.53 -3.74
C GLY A 138 8.51 -10.09 -5.15
N PHE A 139 9.21 -9.10 -5.71
CA PHE A 139 8.90 -8.60 -7.05
C PHE A 139 9.20 -9.61 -8.16
N SER A 140 10.21 -10.46 -8.00
CA SER A 140 10.47 -11.56 -8.92
C SER A 140 9.29 -12.54 -8.98
N ALA A 141 8.71 -12.87 -7.85
CA ALA A 141 7.52 -13.72 -7.78
C ALA A 141 6.28 -13.02 -8.36
N LEU A 142 6.06 -11.75 -8.02
CA LEU A 142 4.94 -10.95 -8.53
C LEU A 142 5.01 -10.75 -10.04
N GLU A 143 6.20 -10.45 -10.60
CA GLU A 143 6.42 -10.31 -12.04
C GLU A 143 6.07 -11.61 -12.78
N THR A 144 6.55 -12.75 -12.28
CA THR A 144 6.25 -14.07 -12.85
C THR A 144 4.76 -14.35 -12.84
N LYS A 145 4.09 -14.03 -11.72
CA LYS A 145 2.67 -14.28 -11.55
C LYS A 145 1.81 -13.41 -12.46
N ILE A 146 2.09 -12.11 -12.55
CA ILE A 146 1.31 -11.19 -13.36
C ILE A 146 1.54 -11.40 -14.86
N SER A 147 2.76 -11.70 -15.28
CA SER A 147 3.09 -11.95 -16.69
C SER A 147 2.45 -13.24 -17.24
N SER A 148 2.13 -14.20 -16.37
CA SER A 148 1.46 -15.44 -16.75
C SER A 148 -0.07 -15.32 -16.90
N THR A 149 -0.67 -14.20 -16.45
CA THR A 149 -2.12 -13.98 -16.57
C THR A 149 -2.46 -13.45 -17.96
N LYS A 150 -3.27 -14.22 -18.74
CA LYS A 150 -3.71 -13.85 -20.11
C LYS A 150 -4.54 -12.56 -20.17
N SER A 151 -5.09 -12.11 -19.07
CA SER A 151 -5.87 -10.86 -18.97
C SER A 151 -5.02 -9.59 -19.04
N ASN A 152 -3.70 -9.72 -19.15
CA ASN A 152 -2.77 -8.59 -19.06
C ASN A 152 -2.14 -8.19 -20.41
N ASP A 153 -2.68 -8.62 -21.53
CA ASP A 153 -2.15 -8.32 -22.87
C ASP A 153 -2.02 -6.81 -23.14
N GLU A 154 -2.89 -5.99 -22.51
CA GLU A 154 -2.81 -4.54 -22.60
C GLU A 154 -2.03 -3.87 -21.45
N GLY A 155 -1.81 -4.58 -20.32
CA GLY A 155 -0.98 -4.15 -19.20
C GLY A 155 -1.46 -2.87 -18.50
N ARG A 156 -2.77 -2.64 -18.46
CA ARG A 156 -3.34 -1.45 -17.80
C ARG A 156 -3.35 -1.61 -16.28
N TYR A 157 -3.93 -2.71 -15.79
CA TYR A 157 -4.02 -3.03 -14.36
C TYR A 157 -3.51 -4.45 -14.10
N CYS A 158 -3.34 -4.81 -12.84
CA CYS A 158 -2.83 -6.14 -12.48
C CYS A 158 -3.73 -7.27 -12.96
N PHE A 159 -5.05 -7.11 -12.89
CA PHE A 159 -6.02 -8.17 -13.21
C PHE A 159 -7.23 -7.61 -13.97
N GLY A 160 -7.06 -7.34 -15.25
CA GLY A 160 -8.14 -6.88 -16.14
C GLY A 160 -8.05 -5.41 -16.52
N ASP A 161 -9.21 -4.84 -16.87
CA ASP A 161 -9.31 -3.48 -17.43
C ASP A 161 -9.70 -2.42 -16.42
N THR A 162 -9.92 -2.81 -15.18
CA THR A 162 -10.27 -1.91 -14.06
C THR A 162 -9.31 -2.09 -12.90
N ALA A 163 -9.08 -1.02 -12.15
CA ALA A 163 -8.24 -1.06 -10.96
C ALA A 163 -8.83 -2.00 -9.89
N THR A 164 -7.98 -2.80 -9.29
CA THR A 164 -8.34 -3.77 -8.25
C THR A 164 -7.57 -3.55 -6.95
N ILE A 165 -7.87 -4.35 -5.94
CA ILE A 165 -7.10 -4.39 -4.69
C ILE A 165 -5.61 -4.65 -4.93
N ALA A 166 -5.26 -5.41 -5.99
CA ALA A 166 -3.88 -5.68 -6.36
C ALA A 166 -3.13 -4.41 -6.76
N ASP A 167 -3.78 -3.54 -7.54
CA ASP A 167 -3.21 -2.25 -7.96
C ASP A 167 -3.06 -1.32 -6.75
N CYS A 168 -4.07 -1.27 -5.88
CA CYS A 168 -3.99 -0.52 -4.61
C CYS A 168 -2.79 -0.95 -3.76
N CYS A 169 -2.39 -2.23 -3.79
CA CYS A 169 -1.26 -2.75 -3.05
C CYS A 169 0.07 -2.55 -3.77
N LEU A 170 0.10 -2.76 -5.09
CA LEU A 170 1.32 -2.71 -5.90
C LEU A 170 1.92 -1.30 -5.97
N ILE A 171 1.07 -0.30 -6.29
CA ILE A 171 1.56 1.06 -6.54
C ILE A 171 2.34 1.64 -5.34
N PRO A 172 1.83 1.58 -4.09
CA PRO A 172 2.61 2.01 -2.93
C PRO A 172 3.87 1.19 -2.67
N GLN A 173 3.88 -0.09 -3.04
CA GLN A 173 5.05 -0.94 -2.87
C GLN A 173 6.14 -0.61 -3.89
N ILE A 174 5.80 -0.30 -5.14
CA ILE A 174 6.77 0.19 -6.14
C ILE A 174 7.28 1.57 -5.75
N TYR A 175 6.42 2.48 -5.29
CA TYR A 175 6.85 3.77 -4.74
C TYR A 175 7.92 3.58 -3.64
N ASN A 176 7.70 2.62 -2.73
CA ASN A 176 8.67 2.30 -1.70
C ASN A 176 9.97 1.70 -2.28
N ALA A 177 9.87 0.84 -3.30
CA ALA A 177 11.02 0.23 -3.98
C ALA A 177 11.91 1.28 -4.63
N LEU A 178 11.32 2.23 -5.35
CA LEU A 178 12.05 3.33 -6.00
C LEU A 178 12.82 4.20 -4.99
N ARG A 179 12.29 4.39 -3.79
CA ARG A 179 12.99 5.13 -2.70
C ARG A 179 14.22 4.41 -2.16
N TYR A 180 14.35 3.12 -2.41
CA TYR A 180 15.51 2.31 -2.06
C TYR A 180 16.31 1.90 -3.29
N ASP A 181 16.16 2.64 -4.40
CA ASP A 181 16.92 2.46 -5.65
C ASP A 181 16.81 1.03 -6.21
N VAL A 182 15.66 0.36 -6.05
CA VAL A 182 15.39 -0.93 -6.68
C VAL A 182 15.24 -0.73 -8.18
N ASP A 183 16.00 -1.50 -8.95
CA ASP A 183 16.00 -1.46 -10.41
C ASP A 183 14.72 -2.07 -11.00
N MET A 184 13.77 -1.21 -11.37
CA MET A 184 12.49 -1.62 -11.95
C MET A 184 12.59 -2.15 -13.38
N SER A 185 13.73 -2.03 -14.06
CA SER A 185 13.91 -2.61 -15.41
C SER A 185 13.85 -4.15 -15.40
N LYS A 186 14.08 -4.76 -14.23
CA LYS A 186 13.97 -6.21 -14.01
C LYS A 186 12.51 -6.70 -13.93
N TYR A 187 11.56 -5.78 -13.77
CA TYR A 187 10.15 -6.07 -13.54
C TYR A 187 9.27 -5.27 -14.54
N PRO A 188 9.40 -5.56 -15.84
CA PRO A 188 8.77 -4.73 -16.89
C PRO A 188 7.25 -4.72 -16.83
N THR A 189 6.60 -5.82 -16.44
CA THR A 189 5.14 -5.88 -16.33
C THR A 189 4.64 -5.07 -15.13
N LEU A 190 5.28 -5.21 -13.96
CA LEU A 190 4.97 -4.40 -12.78
C LEU A 190 5.18 -2.91 -13.07
N ASN A 191 6.28 -2.57 -13.75
CA ASN A 191 6.58 -1.18 -14.10
C ASN A 191 5.55 -0.60 -15.09
N LYS A 192 5.10 -1.39 -16.07
CA LYS A 192 4.06 -0.96 -17.03
C LYS A 192 2.75 -0.63 -16.30
N VAL A 193 2.30 -1.49 -15.38
CA VAL A 193 1.12 -1.24 -14.53
C VAL A 193 1.32 0.02 -13.69
N TYR A 194 2.49 0.18 -13.09
CA TYR A 194 2.81 1.36 -12.28
C TYR A 194 2.67 2.66 -13.07
N GLN A 195 3.29 2.74 -14.25
CA GLN A 195 3.21 3.93 -15.11
C GLN A 195 1.77 4.22 -15.55
N HIS A 196 0.99 3.18 -15.89
CA HIS A 196 -0.41 3.36 -16.23
C HIS A 196 -1.22 3.92 -15.07
N CYS A 197 -1.09 3.32 -13.88
CA CYS A 197 -1.84 3.73 -12.69
C CYS A 197 -1.50 5.17 -12.27
N LEU A 198 -0.23 5.57 -12.29
CA LEU A 198 0.17 6.94 -11.93
C LEU A 198 -0.46 8.02 -12.83
N ALA A 199 -0.78 7.68 -14.07
CA ALA A 199 -1.47 8.59 -14.99
C ALA A 199 -2.98 8.71 -14.68
N GLN A 200 -3.54 7.86 -13.80
CA GLN A 200 -4.96 7.94 -13.43
C GLN A 200 -5.16 8.91 -12.24
N PRO A 201 -6.20 9.76 -12.28
CA PRO A 201 -6.46 10.75 -11.23
C PRO A 201 -6.53 10.18 -9.82
N ASP A 202 -7.18 9.02 -9.65
CA ASP A 202 -7.40 8.40 -8.34
C ASP A 202 -6.09 7.98 -7.67
N PHE A 203 -5.12 7.51 -8.44
CA PHE A 203 -3.80 7.13 -7.97
C PHE A 203 -2.91 8.36 -7.75
N HIS A 204 -2.95 9.32 -8.69
CA HIS A 204 -2.18 10.55 -8.60
C HIS A 204 -2.55 11.34 -7.34
N GLN A 205 -3.86 11.59 -7.09
CA GLN A 205 -4.32 12.31 -5.91
C GLN A 205 -3.97 11.61 -4.59
N ALA A 206 -3.89 10.28 -4.61
CA ALA A 206 -3.50 9.49 -3.44
C ALA A 206 -1.99 9.49 -3.18
N ALA A 207 -1.16 9.95 -4.13
CA ALA A 207 0.30 9.92 -4.03
C ALA A 207 0.82 10.70 -2.82
N PRO A 208 1.97 10.29 -2.25
CA PRO A 208 2.56 10.97 -1.09
C PRO A 208 2.75 12.48 -1.29
N GLU A 209 3.17 12.91 -2.48
CA GLU A 209 3.44 14.30 -2.86
C GLU A 209 2.18 15.18 -2.90
N GLN A 210 0.99 14.56 -2.97
CA GLN A 210 -0.30 15.26 -2.99
C GLN A 210 -0.92 15.39 -1.58
N GLN A 211 -0.25 14.88 -0.54
CA GLN A 211 -0.80 14.88 0.81
C GLN A 211 -0.43 16.15 1.56
N THR A 212 -1.35 16.64 2.39
CA THR A 212 -1.19 17.88 3.17
C THR A 212 -0.07 17.84 4.21
N ASP A 213 0.38 16.64 4.58
CA ASP A 213 1.49 16.40 5.51
C ASP A 213 2.81 16.09 4.78
N TYR A 214 2.86 16.22 3.44
CA TYR A 214 4.10 16.13 2.67
C TYR A 214 5.00 17.34 3.00
N PRO A 215 6.30 17.16 3.22
CA PRO A 215 7.21 18.28 3.49
C PRO A 215 7.34 19.19 2.26
N ASP A 216 7.39 20.51 2.52
CA ASP A 216 7.70 21.53 1.52
C ASP A 216 9.14 21.36 0.97
#